data_2f452e10d47c7328e6297a9ccb21794f
#
_entry.id   2f452e10d47c7328e6297a9ccb21794f
#
_cell.length_a   1.000
_cell.length_b   1.000
_cell.length_c   1.000
_cell.angle_alpha   90.00
_cell.angle_beta   90.00
_cell.angle_gamma   90.00
#
_symmetry.space_group_name_H-M   'P 1'
#
loop_
_entity.id
_entity.type
_entity.pdbx_description
1 polymer ?
#
loop_
_entity_poly.entity_id
_entity_poly.type
_entity_poly.pdbx_seq_one_letter_code
_entity_poly.pdbx_strand_id
1 'polypeptide(L)'
;YASANKRHFRTRSLKRLKMESMIMAGLEIFDNDIVMATVTLEMMKALDAAEQDMEDIAAFIGQVEGADTAVTVRELRPGECKISLRTGRDLNASAVCALLGGGGHAAAAGCTIYGTVERARAEILRAVRTVRNG
;
A
#
# COMPACT_ATOMS: atom_id res chain seq x y z
N TYR A 1 19.69 30.15 -7.85
CA TYR A 1 18.68 30.14 -7.10
C TYR A 1 17.66 29.31 -7.67
N ALA A 2 17.43 29.39 -8.92
CA ALA A 2 16.54 28.51 -9.60
C ALA A 2 16.95 27.04 -9.47
N SER A 3 18.24 26.75 -9.47
CA SER A 3 18.74 25.40 -9.21
C SER A 3 18.36 24.91 -7.85
N ALA A 4 18.41 25.75 -6.84
CA ALA A 4 18.04 25.37 -5.49
C ALA A 4 16.56 25.02 -5.43
N ASN A 5 15.72 25.79 -6.11
CA ASN A 5 14.29 25.50 -6.16
C ASN A 5 14.00 24.19 -6.88
N LYS A 6 14.66 23.96 -8.00
CA LYS A 6 14.51 22.69 -8.72
C LYS A 6 14.91 21.52 -7.84
N ARG A 7 15.99 21.66 -7.13
CA ARG A 7 16.47 20.61 -6.24
C ARG A 7 15.45 20.33 -5.14
N HIS A 8 14.87 21.39 -4.59
CA HIS A 8 13.88 21.27 -3.53
C HIS A 8 12.66 20.49 -3.99
N PHE A 9 12.14 20.75 -5.19
CA PHE A 9 10.99 20.08 -5.72
C PHE A 9 11.26 18.67 -6.21
N ARG A 10 12.41 18.44 -6.76
CA ARG A 10 12.72 17.16 -7.41
C ARG A 10 13.45 16.18 -6.53
N THR A 11 14.12 16.67 -5.50
CA THR A 11 14.95 15.81 -4.67
C THR A 11 14.08 15.03 -3.71
N ARG A 12 14.19 13.74 -3.79
CA ARG A 12 13.67 12.84 -2.78
C ARG A 12 14.84 12.46 -1.90
N SER A 13 14.57 12.19 -0.63
CA SER A 13 15.64 11.73 0.24
C SER A 13 16.16 10.38 -0.29
N LEU A 14 17.44 10.12 -0.06
CA LEU A 14 18.01 8.82 -0.40
C LEU A 14 17.28 7.72 0.33
N LYS A 15 16.88 7.96 1.56
CA LYS A 15 16.11 7.04 2.38
C LYS A 15 14.80 6.67 1.68
N ARG A 16 14.08 7.66 1.17
CA ARG A 16 12.82 7.42 0.47
C ARG A 16 13.01 6.62 -0.81
N LEU A 17 14.06 6.97 -1.58
CA LEU A 17 14.36 6.22 -2.81
C LEU A 17 14.70 4.76 -2.51
N LYS A 18 15.48 4.52 -1.46
CA LYS A 18 15.80 3.15 -1.06
C LYS A 18 14.55 2.40 -0.62
N MET A 19 13.67 3.07 0.11
CA MET A 19 12.42 2.47 0.55
C MET A 19 11.53 2.11 -0.64
N GLU A 20 11.36 3.02 -1.59
CA GLU A 20 10.59 2.76 -2.80
C GLU A 20 11.18 1.58 -3.57
N SER A 21 12.51 1.53 -3.65
CA SER A 21 13.20 0.44 -4.33
C SER A 21 12.92 -0.91 -3.67
N MET A 22 12.97 -0.98 -2.34
CA MET A 22 12.70 -2.20 -1.61
C MET A 22 11.24 -2.65 -1.77
N ILE A 23 10.32 -1.69 -1.72
CA ILE A 23 8.90 -1.98 -1.89
C ILE A 23 8.65 -2.50 -3.29
N MET A 24 9.23 -1.85 -4.31
CA MET A 24 9.06 -2.25 -5.70
C MET A 24 9.64 -3.62 -5.97
N ALA A 25 10.79 -3.93 -5.36
CA ALA A 25 11.40 -5.24 -5.53
C ALA A 25 10.52 -6.36 -4.97
N GLY A 26 9.69 -6.05 -3.98
CA GLY A 26 8.79 -7.01 -3.36
C GLY A 26 7.35 -6.96 -3.85
N LEU A 27 7.06 -6.16 -4.89
CA LEU A 27 5.70 -6.10 -5.42
C LEU A 27 5.27 -7.44 -5.99
N GLU A 28 4.04 -7.80 -5.68
CA GLU A 28 3.45 -9.03 -6.18
C GLU A 28 2.17 -8.71 -6.92
N ILE A 29 1.88 -9.49 -7.95
CA ILE A 29 0.66 -9.33 -8.74
C ILE A 29 -0.20 -10.56 -8.56
N PHE A 30 -1.47 -10.34 -8.22
CA PHE A 30 -2.46 -11.41 -8.05
C PHE A 30 -3.59 -11.22 -9.04
N ASP A 31 -4.12 -12.31 -9.54
CA ASP A 31 -5.31 -12.31 -10.42
C ASP A 31 -5.12 -11.41 -11.65
N ASN A 32 -3.89 -11.19 -12.06
CA ASN A 32 -3.45 -10.39 -13.22
C ASN A 32 -3.60 -8.88 -13.06
N ASP A 33 -4.35 -8.39 -12.09
CA ASP A 33 -4.64 -6.95 -11.99
C ASP A 33 -4.64 -6.39 -10.57
N ILE A 34 -4.25 -7.19 -9.58
CA ILE A 34 -4.10 -6.73 -8.20
C ILE A 34 -2.61 -6.60 -7.90
N VAL A 35 -2.13 -5.40 -7.65
CA VAL A 35 -0.74 -5.21 -7.23
C VAL A 35 -0.71 -5.03 -5.72
N MET A 36 0.20 -5.73 -5.06
CA MET A 36 0.34 -5.68 -3.61
C MET A 36 1.75 -5.29 -3.22
N ALA A 37 1.85 -4.27 -2.38
CA ALA A 37 3.10 -3.86 -1.76
C ALA A 37 3.05 -4.21 -0.28
N THR A 38 4.16 -4.66 0.25
CA THR A 38 4.27 -5.02 1.67
C THR A 38 5.40 -4.22 2.30
N VAL A 39 5.12 -3.58 3.42
CA VAL A 39 6.11 -2.80 4.16
C VAL A 39 6.15 -3.36 5.57
N THR A 40 7.27 -3.98 5.93
CA THR A 40 7.45 -4.58 7.25
C THR A 40 8.22 -3.64 8.17
N LEU A 41 8.12 -3.89 9.47
CA LEU A 41 8.91 -3.15 10.46
C LEU A 41 10.41 -3.36 10.23
N GLU A 42 10.77 -4.55 9.78
CA GLU A 42 12.16 -4.86 9.46
C GLU A 42 12.68 -3.98 8.32
N MET A 43 11.88 -3.78 7.29
CA MET A 43 12.24 -2.89 6.19
C MET A 43 12.42 -1.46 6.67
N MET A 44 11.51 -0.96 7.49
CA MET A 44 11.60 0.39 8.02
C MET A 44 12.81 0.56 8.91
N LYS A 45 13.09 -0.45 9.74
CA LYS A 45 14.25 -0.43 10.63
C LYS A 45 15.55 -0.45 9.84
N ALA A 46 15.63 -1.27 8.81
CA ALA A 46 16.83 -1.40 7.98
C ALA A 46 17.19 -0.08 7.30
N LEU A 47 16.20 0.75 6.99
CA LEU A 47 16.40 2.03 6.32
C LEU A 47 16.32 3.21 7.29
N ASP A 48 16.10 2.95 8.57
CA ASP A 48 15.87 4.00 9.57
C ASP A 48 14.76 4.94 9.09
N ALA A 49 13.69 4.36 8.55
CA ALA A 49 12.59 5.12 7.99
C ALA A 49 11.57 5.47 9.07
N ALA A 50 10.92 6.61 8.90
CA ALA A 50 9.89 7.09 9.81
C ALA A 50 8.53 7.09 9.11
N GLU A 51 7.48 7.33 9.86
CA GLU A 51 6.11 7.34 9.36
C GLU A 51 5.93 8.28 8.15
N GLN A 52 6.53 9.47 8.21
CA GLN A 52 6.40 10.42 7.11
C GLN A 52 7.07 9.96 5.82
N ASP A 53 8.01 9.03 5.91
CA ASP A 53 8.66 8.48 4.71
C ASP A 53 7.71 7.56 3.95
N MET A 54 6.59 7.20 4.55
CA MET A 54 5.60 6.31 3.96
C MET A 54 4.45 7.05 3.29
N GLU A 55 4.45 8.38 3.35
CA GLU A 55 3.41 9.15 2.69
C GLU A 55 3.39 8.88 1.21
N ASP A 56 2.21 8.81 0.64
CA ASP A 56 1.98 8.62 -0.79
C ASP A 56 2.40 7.26 -1.35
N ILE A 57 2.83 6.32 -0.51
CA ILE A 57 3.18 4.99 -0.99
C ILE A 57 1.99 4.32 -1.68
N ALA A 58 0.78 4.44 -1.10
CA ALA A 58 -0.41 3.85 -1.70
C ALA A 58 -0.70 4.44 -3.09
N ALA A 59 -0.53 5.76 -3.23
CA ALA A 59 -0.72 6.42 -4.52
C ALA A 59 0.36 6.01 -5.53
N PHE A 60 1.60 5.89 -5.07
CA PHE A 60 2.71 5.45 -5.89
C PHE A 60 2.48 4.04 -6.44
N ILE A 61 2.04 3.13 -5.58
CA ILE A 61 1.75 1.75 -6.00
C ILE A 61 0.57 1.70 -6.99
N GLY A 62 -0.41 2.59 -6.81
CA GLY A 62 -1.55 2.68 -7.71
C GLY A 62 -1.22 3.14 -9.11
N GLN A 63 0.01 3.62 -9.34
CA GLN A 63 0.45 4.06 -10.68
C GLN A 63 1.01 2.91 -11.53
N VAL A 64 1.08 1.70 -11.00
CA VAL A 64 1.58 0.56 -11.75
C VAL A 64 0.62 0.26 -12.91
N GLU A 65 1.16 0.23 -14.12
CA GLU A 65 0.37 0.00 -15.32
C GLU A 65 -0.29 -1.37 -15.28
N GLY A 66 -1.56 -1.42 -15.62
CA GLY A 66 -2.34 -2.66 -15.64
C GLY A 66 -2.93 -3.02 -14.29
N ALA A 67 -2.61 -2.29 -13.24
CA ALA A 67 -3.19 -2.57 -11.92
C ALA A 67 -4.54 -1.89 -11.80
N ASP A 68 -5.61 -2.66 -11.67
CA ASP A 68 -6.93 -2.13 -11.37
C ASP A 68 -7.08 -1.89 -9.86
N THR A 69 -6.43 -2.73 -9.08
CA THR A 69 -6.48 -2.68 -7.63
C THR A 69 -5.07 -2.62 -7.07
N ALA A 70 -4.81 -1.67 -6.20
CA ALA A 70 -3.51 -1.52 -5.53
C ALA A 70 -3.70 -1.67 -4.03
N VAL A 71 -2.96 -2.59 -3.43
CA VAL A 71 -3.02 -2.88 -2.01
C VAL A 71 -1.66 -2.59 -1.37
N THR A 72 -1.66 -1.85 -0.27
CA THR A 72 -0.48 -1.68 0.55
C THR A 72 -0.75 -2.28 1.91
N VAL A 73 0.10 -3.22 2.31
CA VAL A 73 0.05 -3.84 3.63
C VAL A 73 1.24 -3.32 4.41
N ARG A 74 0.98 -2.57 5.47
CA ARG A 74 2.03 -1.96 6.27
C ARG A 74 1.96 -2.43 7.70
N GLU A 75 3.02 -3.04 8.17
CA GLU A 75 3.14 -3.47 9.56
C GLU A 75 3.41 -2.26 10.44
N LEU A 76 2.48 -1.94 11.35
CA LEU A 76 2.63 -0.81 12.27
C LEU A 76 3.41 -1.20 13.52
N ARG A 77 3.15 -2.40 14.00
CA ARG A 77 3.80 -3.01 15.15
C ARG A 77 3.56 -4.52 15.05
N PRO A 78 4.27 -5.33 15.82
CA PRO A 78 4.01 -6.78 15.76
C PRO A 78 2.55 -7.06 16.04
N GLY A 79 1.90 -7.77 15.14
CA GLY A 79 0.50 -8.16 15.29
C GLY A 79 -0.51 -7.13 14.82
N GLU A 80 -0.10 -6.03 14.23
CA GLU A 80 -1.03 -5.01 13.74
C GLU A 80 -0.58 -4.46 12.40
N CYS A 81 -1.43 -4.60 11.39
CA CYS A 81 -1.14 -4.15 10.03
C CYS A 81 -2.19 -3.16 9.55
N LYS A 82 -1.73 -2.11 8.89
CA LYS A 82 -2.61 -1.15 8.24
C LYS A 82 -2.70 -1.49 6.76
N ILE A 83 -3.92 -1.55 6.25
CA ILE A 83 -4.18 -1.80 4.84
C ILE A 83 -4.65 -0.52 4.19
N SER A 84 -4.07 -0.20 3.04
CA SER A 84 -4.56 0.86 2.16
C SER A 84 -4.94 0.23 0.85
N LEU A 85 -6.11 0.58 0.33
CA LEU A 85 -6.65 0.00 -0.88
C LEU A 85 -7.06 1.12 -1.84
N ARG A 86 -6.59 1.03 -3.08
CA ARG A 86 -7.01 1.93 -4.16
C ARG A 86 -7.52 1.09 -5.30
N THR A 87 -8.65 1.50 -5.87
CA THR A 87 -9.32 0.70 -6.89
C THR A 87 -9.74 1.56 -8.08
N GLY A 88 -9.95 0.88 -9.21
CA GLY A 88 -10.56 1.47 -10.37
C GLY A 88 -12.09 1.44 -10.25
N ARG A 89 -12.77 1.55 -11.40
CA ARG A 89 -14.23 1.70 -11.43
C ARG A 89 -15.02 0.46 -11.01
N ASP A 90 -14.43 -0.70 -11.22
CA ASP A 90 -15.19 -1.94 -11.11
C ASP A 90 -15.20 -2.54 -9.70
N LEU A 91 -14.46 -1.93 -8.78
CA LEU A 91 -14.38 -2.43 -7.43
C LEU A 91 -14.52 -1.28 -6.44
N ASN A 92 -15.42 -1.43 -5.50
CA ASN A 92 -15.66 -0.43 -4.46
C ASN A 92 -14.71 -0.71 -3.28
N ALA A 93 -13.70 0.14 -3.11
CA ALA A 93 -12.71 -0.03 -2.05
C ALA A 93 -13.32 0.01 -0.66
N SER A 94 -14.32 0.88 -0.46
CA SER A 94 -15.00 0.98 0.83
C SER A 94 -15.73 -0.31 1.18
N ALA A 95 -16.37 -0.95 0.19
CA ALA A 95 -17.06 -2.20 0.41
C ALA A 95 -16.10 -3.32 0.81
N VAL A 96 -14.92 -3.36 0.17
CA VAL A 96 -13.89 -4.33 0.52
C VAL A 96 -13.44 -4.15 1.96
N CYS A 97 -13.06 -2.92 2.31
CA CYS A 97 -12.53 -2.64 3.64
C CYS A 97 -13.59 -2.79 4.73
N ALA A 98 -14.85 -2.57 4.40
CA ALA A 98 -15.94 -2.76 5.36
C ALA A 98 -16.05 -4.21 5.83
N LEU A 99 -15.70 -5.19 4.99
CA LEU A 99 -15.68 -6.60 5.38
C LEU A 99 -14.65 -6.86 6.49
N LEU A 100 -13.66 -5.97 6.60
CA LEU A 100 -12.59 -6.11 7.58
C LEU A 100 -12.66 -5.04 8.67
N GLY A 101 -13.82 -4.41 8.79
CA GLY A 101 -14.06 -3.43 9.86
C GLY A 101 -13.57 -2.02 9.56
N GLY A 102 -13.16 -1.75 8.34
CA GLY A 102 -12.69 -0.43 7.94
C GLY A 102 -13.69 0.30 7.05
N GLY A 103 -13.20 1.21 6.24
CA GLY A 103 -14.04 1.98 5.32
C GLY A 103 -13.26 3.07 4.62
N GLY A 104 -13.97 3.92 3.92
CA GLY A 104 -13.40 5.03 3.18
C GLY A 104 -14.29 5.43 2.02
N HIS A 105 -13.66 5.66 0.89
CA HIS A 105 -14.36 6.07 -0.33
C HIS A 105 -14.36 4.93 -1.34
N ALA A 106 -15.18 5.07 -2.38
CA ALA A 106 -15.32 4.03 -3.40
C ALA A 106 -13.98 3.70 -4.08
N ALA A 107 -13.12 4.69 -4.28
CA ALA A 107 -11.84 4.49 -4.96
C ALA A 107 -10.64 4.38 -4.02
N ALA A 108 -10.81 4.67 -2.74
CA ALA A 108 -9.71 4.61 -1.77
C ALA A 108 -10.24 4.39 -0.36
N ALA A 109 -9.79 3.33 0.27
CA ALA A 109 -10.25 2.97 1.60
C ALA A 109 -9.14 2.29 2.38
N GLY A 110 -9.35 2.08 3.66
CA GLY A 110 -8.38 1.44 4.52
C GLY A 110 -9.00 0.67 5.65
N CYS A 111 -8.21 -0.20 6.24
CA CYS A 111 -8.61 -0.96 7.41
C CYS A 111 -7.37 -1.37 8.20
N THR A 112 -7.59 -1.84 9.42
CA THR A 112 -6.54 -2.40 10.26
C THR A 112 -6.83 -3.88 10.46
N ILE A 113 -5.82 -4.71 10.25
CA ILE A 113 -5.93 -6.14 10.48
C ILE A 113 -4.99 -6.51 11.62
N TYR A 114 -5.52 -7.16 12.63
CA TYR A 114 -4.73 -7.61 13.76
C TYR A 114 -4.27 -9.04 13.50
N GLY A 115 -2.96 -9.19 13.36
CA GLY A 115 -2.34 -10.47 13.03
C GLY A 115 -1.00 -10.26 12.36
N THR A 116 -0.47 -11.36 11.81
CA THR A 116 0.81 -11.30 11.09
C THR A 116 0.63 -10.62 9.74
N VAL A 117 1.76 -10.24 9.14
CA VAL A 117 1.75 -9.69 7.78
C VAL A 117 1.17 -10.70 6.80
N GLU A 118 1.53 -11.96 6.93
CA GLU A 118 1.02 -13.04 6.05
C GLU A 118 -0.50 -13.16 6.17
N ARG A 119 -1.01 -13.09 7.38
CA ARG A 119 -2.45 -13.13 7.62
C ARG A 119 -3.15 -11.92 7.02
N ALA A 120 -2.59 -10.73 7.22
CA ALA A 120 -3.15 -9.50 6.69
C ALA A 120 -3.23 -9.56 5.17
N ARG A 121 -2.18 -10.05 4.52
CA ARG A 121 -2.15 -10.22 3.06
C ARG A 121 -3.23 -11.17 2.58
N ALA A 122 -3.38 -12.30 3.26
CA ALA A 122 -4.40 -13.29 2.89
C ALA A 122 -5.80 -12.74 3.07
N GLU A 123 -6.06 -12.03 4.16
CA GLU A 123 -7.39 -11.50 4.45
C GLU A 123 -7.81 -10.41 3.49
N ILE A 124 -6.90 -9.50 3.13
CA ILE A 124 -7.28 -8.44 2.18
C ILE A 124 -7.53 -9.03 0.78
N LEU A 125 -6.74 -10.01 0.35
CA LEU A 125 -6.98 -10.68 -0.93
C LEU A 125 -8.33 -11.37 -0.94
N ARG A 126 -8.67 -12.05 0.15
CA ARG A 126 -9.97 -12.72 0.26
C ARG A 126 -11.11 -11.71 0.17
N ALA A 127 -10.97 -10.57 0.86
CA ALA A 127 -12.00 -9.53 0.85
C ALA A 127 -12.17 -8.94 -0.55
N VAL A 128 -11.07 -8.66 -1.25
CA VAL A 128 -11.12 -8.17 -2.63
C VAL A 128 -11.86 -9.16 -3.52
N ARG A 129 -11.50 -10.43 -3.43
CA ARG A 129 -12.13 -11.48 -4.25
C ARG A 129 -13.59 -11.67 -3.92
N THR A 130 -13.95 -11.55 -2.64
CA THR A 130 -15.35 -11.68 -2.20
C THR A 130 -16.21 -10.59 -2.82
N VAL A 131 -15.77 -9.34 -2.76
CA VAL A 131 -16.54 -8.23 -3.32
C VAL A 131 -16.57 -8.31 -4.85
N ARG A 132 -15.43 -8.66 -5.46
CA ARG A 132 -15.32 -8.75 -6.92
C ARG A 132 -16.23 -9.84 -7.50
N ASN A 133 -16.37 -10.94 -6.81
CA ASN A 133 -17.16 -12.09 -7.27
C ASN A 133 -18.60 -12.07 -6.76
N GLY A 134 -18.92 -11.16 -5.87
CA GLY A 134 -20.27 -10.96 -5.36
C GLY A 134 -21.04 -10.00 -6.23
#